data_12eeac76b80a3a37409baed746aab184
#
_entry.id   12eeac76b80a3a37409baed746aab184
#
_cell.length_a   1.000
_cell.length_b   1.000
_cell.length_c   1.000
_cell.angle_alpha   90.00
_cell.angle_beta   90.00
_cell.angle_gamma   90.00
#
_symmetry.space_group_name_H-M   'P 1'
#
loop_
_entity.id
_entity.type
_entity.pdbx_description
1 polymer ?
#
loop_
_entity_poly.entity_id
_entity_poly.type
_entity_poly.pdbx_seq_one_letter_code
_entity_poly.pdbx_strand_id
1 'polypeptide(L)'
;MYKRQIDIRTIPAQGGGEETFLVIKADQSGEEFRFPALTDPTPEEIGARVKECGIVGLGGAGFPTAVKLSTPCPVDTLILNGAECEPYLTCDHRLMLEFTDEIVRGARYLKQALDCKRIIIGIEDNKPDCISAFERYPDIAVVRLRKQYPMGGEKQLVYSAT
;
A
#
# COMPACT_ATOMS: atom_id res chain seq x y z
N MET A 1 -0.59 8.60 19.45
CA MET A 1 -1.44 9.79 19.68
C MET A 1 -2.82 9.32 20.10
N TYR A 2 -3.21 9.57 21.36
CA TYR A 2 -4.59 9.34 21.80
C TYR A 2 -5.50 10.36 21.12
N LYS A 3 -6.43 9.88 20.34
CA LYS A 3 -7.42 10.71 19.66
C LYS A 3 -8.77 10.43 20.30
N ARG A 4 -9.36 11.43 20.91
CA ARG A 4 -10.70 11.32 21.48
C ARG A 4 -11.72 11.82 20.46
N GLN A 5 -12.64 10.96 20.07
CA GLN A 5 -13.83 11.40 19.36
C GLN A 5 -14.62 12.34 20.28
N ILE A 6 -14.94 13.52 19.79
CA ILE A 6 -15.69 14.54 20.54
C ILE A 6 -17.04 14.84 19.91
N ASP A 7 -17.20 14.55 18.62
CA ASP A 7 -18.45 14.88 17.89
C ASP A 7 -18.54 14.09 16.59
N ILE A 8 -19.75 14.02 16.03
CA ILE A 8 -20.03 13.60 14.66
C ILE A 8 -20.79 14.72 14.00
N ARG A 9 -20.27 15.25 12.89
CA ARG A 9 -20.87 16.37 12.18
C ARG A 9 -21.20 16.00 10.74
N THR A 10 -22.35 16.40 10.32
CA THR A 10 -22.77 16.33 8.91
C THR A 10 -22.57 17.71 8.29
N ILE A 11 -21.79 17.78 7.23
CA ILE A 11 -21.50 19.03 6.51
C ILE A 11 -21.78 18.86 5.02
N PRO A 12 -22.11 19.93 4.29
CA PRO A 12 -22.33 19.87 2.84
C PRO A 12 -21.05 19.39 2.12
N ALA A 13 -21.21 18.41 1.24
CA ALA A 13 -20.14 17.90 0.39
C ALA A 13 -19.89 18.82 -0.82
N GLN A 14 -18.63 18.85 -1.32
CA GLN A 14 -18.26 19.68 -2.48
C GLN A 14 -19.01 19.31 -3.78
N GLY A 15 -19.51 18.07 -3.88
CA GLY A 15 -20.27 17.59 -5.04
C GLY A 15 -21.79 17.66 -4.91
N GLY A 16 -22.29 18.28 -3.83
CA GLY A 16 -23.71 18.25 -3.45
C GLY A 16 -24.04 17.04 -2.55
N GLY A 17 -25.06 17.21 -1.70
CA GLY A 17 -25.39 16.23 -0.65
C GLY A 17 -24.71 16.56 0.67
N GLU A 18 -24.74 15.61 1.60
CA GLU A 18 -24.17 15.75 2.94
C GLU A 18 -23.21 14.60 3.23
N GLU A 19 -22.10 14.91 3.89
CA GLU A 19 -21.12 13.92 4.35
C GLU A 19 -20.98 13.98 5.88
N THR A 20 -20.82 12.80 6.48
CA THR A 20 -20.65 12.66 7.93
C THR A 20 -19.19 12.60 8.29
N PHE A 21 -18.76 13.49 9.17
CA PHE A 21 -17.39 13.60 9.64
C PHE A 21 -17.28 13.24 11.12
N LEU A 22 -16.24 12.47 11.42
CA LEU A 22 -15.84 12.20 12.79
C LEU A 22 -14.91 13.33 13.26
N VAL A 23 -15.34 14.07 14.28
CA VAL A 23 -14.51 15.12 14.87
C VAL A 23 -13.63 14.52 15.96
N ILE A 24 -12.32 14.64 15.79
CA ILE A 24 -11.32 14.11 16.70
C ILE A 24 -10.52 15.25 17.30
N LYS A 25 -10.42 15.27 18.64
CA LYS A 25 -9.53 16.18 19.36
C LYS A 25 -8.24 15.47 19.70
N ALA A 26 -7.10 15.96 19.21
CA ALA A 26 -5.79 15.52 19.66
C ALA A 26 -5.52 16.03 21.08
N ASP A 27 -5.03 15.16 21.97
CA ASP A 27 -4.69 15.52 23.33
C ASP A 27 -3.25 16.06 23.48
N GLN A 28 -2.49 16.02 22.40
CA GLN A 28 -1.09 16.47 22.33
C GLN A 28 -0.12 15.71 23.26
N SER A 29 -0.56 14.57 23.82
CA SER A 29 0.28 13.78 24.73
C SER A 29 1.50 13.16 24.06
N GLY A 30 1.46 13.00 22.73
CA GLY A 30 2.47 12.26 21.97
C GLY A 30 2.38 10.74 22.16
N GLU A 31 1.46 10.26 22.97
CA GLU A 31 1.24 8.82 23.17
C GLU A 31 0.72 8.17 21.87
N GLU A 32 1.29 7.02 21.54
CA GLU A 32 0.88 6.21 20.40
C GLU A 32 0.43 4.84 20.88
N PHE A 33 -0.71 4.39 20.37
CA PHE A 33 -1.09 2.99 20.51
C PHE A 33 -0.38 2.20 19.42
N ARG A 34 0.36 1.19 19.82
CA ARG A 34 0.99 0.22 18.90
C ARG A 34 0.47 -1.17 19.22
N PHE A 35 0.04 -1.88 18.21
CA PHE A 35 -0.28 -3.28 18.37
C PHE A 35 0.99 -4.07 18.72
N PRO A 36 0.90 -5.09 19.57
CA PRO A 36 2.01 -5.99 19.82
C PRO A 36 2.54 -6.59 18.50
N ALA A 37 3.85 -6.73 18.39
CA ALA A 37 4.46 -7.39 17.25
C ALA A 37 3.99 -8.85 17.17
N LEU A 38 3.76 -9.33 15.96
CA LEU A 38 3.51 -10.74 15.71
C LEU A 38 4.85 -11.46 15.59
N THR A 39 4.98 -12.64 16.17
CA THR A 39 6.15 -13.50 16.04
C THR A 39 5.75 -14.70 15.18
N ASP A 40 6.45 -14.89 14.06
CA ASP A 40 6.18 -15.93 13.05
C ASP A 40 4.69 -16.08 12.70
N PRO A 41 4.04 -14.99 12.22
CA PRO A 41 2.60 -15.00 12.02
C PRO A 41 2.17 -15.94 10.90
N THR A 42 1.02 -16.58 11.08
CA THR A 42 0.34 -17.33 10.02
C THR A 42 -0.29 -16.37 8.99
N PRO A 43 -0.64 -16.83 7.77
CA PRO A 43 -1.37 -16.03 6.79
C PRO A 43 -2.63 -15.37 7.35
N GLU A 44 -3.40 -16.12 8.15
CA GLU A 44 -4.64 -15.66 8.79
C GLU A 44 -4.38 -14.54 9.81
N GLU A 45 -3.32 -14.69 10.62
CA GLU A 45 -2.92 -13.68 11.61
C GLU A 45 -2.46 -12.38 10.94
N ILE A 46 -1.74 -12.47 9.80
CA ILE A 46 -1.37 -11.30 9.00
C ILE A 46 -2.63 -10.61 8.48
N GLY A 47 -3.56 -11.37 7.88
CA GLY A 47 -4.82 -10.84 7.37
C GLY A 47 -5.66 -10.16 8.45
N ALA A 48 -5.76 -10.78 9.62
CA ALA A 48 -6.46 -10.24 10.78
C ALA A 48 -5.81 -8.93 11.27
N ARG A 49 -4.48 -8.91 11.37
CA ARG A 49 -3.73 -7.71 11.79
C ARG A 49 -3.86 -6.57 10.78
N VAL A 50 -3.81 -6.85 9.47
CA VAL A 50 -4.04 -5.86 8.41
C VAL A 50 -5.43 -5.23 8.54
N LYS A 51 -6.46 -6.06 8.84
CA LYS A 51 -7.83 -5.58 9.08
C LYS A 51 -7.94 -4.75 10.35
N GLU A 52 -7.36 -5.22 11.45
CA GLU A 52 -7.37 -4.54 12.75
C GLU A 52 -6.67 -3.18 12.70
N CYS A 53 -5.55 -3.10 11.97
CA CYS A 53 -4.83 -1.85 11.73
C CYS A 53 -5.52 -0.91 10.74
N GLY A 54 -6.61 -1.33 10.09
CA GLY A 54 -7.34 -0.50 9.12
C GLY A 54 -6.51 -0.13 7.89
N ILE A 55 -5.61 -1.02 7.45
CA ILE A 55 -4.73 -0.74 6.31
C ILE A 55 -5.53 -0.73 5.02
N VAL A 56 -5.39 0.36 4.26
CA VAL A 56 -6.07 0.59 2.98
C VAL A 56 -5.09 0.93 1.88
N GLY A 57 -5.51 0.75 0.63
CA GLY A 57 -4.72 1.19 -0.52
C GLY A 57 -4.63 2.72 -0.57
N LEU A 58 -3.44 3.24 -0.88
CA LEU A 58 -3.17 4.67 -0.96
C LEU A 58 -3.26 5.24 -2.38
N GLY A 59 -3.72 4.46 -3.36
CA GLY A 59 -3.93 4.89 -4.75
C GLY A 59 -5.24 5.69 -4.98
N GLY A 60 -5.76 6.35 -3.96
CA GLY A 60 -6.93 7.25 -4.04
C GLY A 60 -8.26 6.61 -3.63
N ALA A 61 -8.54 5.36 -3.97
CA ALA A 61 -9.81 4.71 -3.66
C ALA A 61 -9.97 4.26 -2.19
N GLY A 62 -8.89 4.22 -1.42
CA GLY A 62 -8.92 3.79 -0.01
C GLY A 62 -9.42 2.34 0.17
N PHE A 63 -9.21 1.46 -0.81
CA PHE A 63 -9.75 0.10 -0.78
C PHE A 63 -9.10 -0.72 0.35
N PRO A 64 -9.88 -1.41 1.20
CA PRO A 64 -9.35 -2.16 2.34
C PRO A 64 -8.41 -3.30 1.90
N THR A 65 -7.17 -3.27 2.38
CA THR A 65 -6.16 -4.29 2.02
C THR A 65 -6.57 -5.67 2.51
N ALA A 66 -7.23 -5.78 3.67
CA ALA A 66 -7.74 -7.06 4.16
C ALA A 66 -8.72 -7.74 3.20
N VAL A 67 -9.50 -6.96 2.44
CA VAL A 67 -10.40 -7.51 1.40
C VAL A 67 -9.60 -8.06 0.22
N LYS A 68 -8.52 -7.39 -0.17
CA LYS A 68 -7.61 -7.90 -1.22
C LYS A 68 -6.94 -9.21 -0.82
N LEU A 69 -6.62 -9.38 0.47
CA LEU A 69 -6.02 -10.60 0.99
C LEU A 69 -7.00 -11.77 1.11
N SER A 70 -8.31 -11.49 1.15
CA SER A 70 -9.37 -12.50 1.27
C SER A 70 -9.84 -13.01 -0.10
N THR A 71 -8.92 -13.30 -1.00
CA THR A 71 -9.26 -13.83 -2.34
C THR A 71 -9.59 -15.31 -2.29
N PRO A 72 -10.67 -15.76 -2.98
CA PRO A 72 -10.99 -17.18 -3.08
C PRO A 72 -10.12 -17.94 -4.09
N CYS A 73 -9.35 -17.24 -4.91
CA CYS A 73 -8.50 -17.81 -5.93
C CYS A 73 -7.05 -17.86 -5.47
N PRO A 74 -6.30 -18.94 -5.78
CA PRO A 74 -4.86 -19.01 -5.56
C PRO A 74 -4.15 -17.85 -6.26
N VAL A 75 -3.24 -17.19 -5.56
CA VAL A 75 -2.42 -16.09 -6.10
C VAL A 75 -1.00 -16.61 -6.34
N ASP A 76 -0.53 -16.58 -7.57
CA ASP A 76 0.83 -17.01 -7.91
C ASP A 76 1.85 -15.88 -7.73
N THR A 77 1.46 -14.66 -8.02
CA THR A 77 2.36 -13.50 -8.09
C THR A 77 1.75 -12.29 -7.40
N LEU A 78 2.52 -11.69 -6.50
CA LEU A 78 2.25 -10.36 -5.95
C LEU A 78 2.93 -9.32 -6.82
N ILE A 79 2.18 -8.35 -7.32
CA ILE A 79 2.72 -7.22 -8.10
C ILE A 79 2.59 -5.94 -7.28
N LEU A 80 3.71 -5.32 -6.98
CA LEU A 80 3.77 -3.99 -6.37
C LEU A 80 3.74 -2.93 -7.47
N ASN A 81 2.81 -2.01 -7.36
CA ASN A 81 2.67 -0.91 -8.31
C ASN A 81 3.56 0.26 -7.91
N GLY A 82 4.75 0.35 -8.52
CA GLY A 82 5.68 1.48 -8.39
C GLY A 82 5.63 2.43 -9.58
N ALA A 83 4.59 2.34 -10.43
CA ALA A 83 4.39 3.25 -11.56
C ALA A 83 3.64 4.51 -11.08
N GLU A 84 4.37 5.62 -11.01
CA GLU A 84 3.86 6.94 -10.65
C GLU A 84 3.71 7.78 -11.93
N CYS A 85 2.62 7.53 -12.65
CA CYS A 85 2.43 8.08 -14.00
C CYS A 85 1.71 9.44 -14.04
N GLU A 86 1.12 9.91 -12.93
CA GLU A 86 0.47 11.20 -12.87
C GLU A 86 1.48 12.36 -12.93
N PRO A 87 1.20 13.40 -13.73
CA PRO A 87 2.06 14.57 -13.80
C PRO A 87 2.21 15.26 -12.45
N TYR A 88 3.44 15.71 -12.15
CA TYR A 88 3.80 16.46 -10.94
C TYR A 88 3.72 15.69 -9.62
N LEU A 89 3.36 14.40 -9.60
CA LEU A 89 3.46 13.57 -8.42
C LEU A 89 4.87 12.97 -8.30
N THR A 90 5.39 12.97 -7.08
CA THR A 90 6.71 12.42 -6.70
C THR A 90 6.68 11.74 -5.34
N CYS A 91 5.50 11.53 -4.76
CA CYS A 91 5.35 10.93 -3.44
C CYS A 91 5.77 9.46 -3.42
N ASP A 92 5.40 8.69 -4.46
CA ASP A 92 5.77 7.28 -4.55
C ASP A 92 7.26 7.09 -4.82
N HIS A 93 7.85 7.96 -5.66
CA HIS A 93 9.29 8.01 -5.89
C HIS A 93 10.05 8.22 -4.56
N ARG A 94 9.66 9.23 -3.77
CA ARG A 94 10.28 9.49 -2.47
C ARG A 94 10.06 8.37 -1.48
N LEU A 95 8.85 7.82 -1.43
CA LEU A 95 8.52 6.69 -0.58
C LEU A 95 9.38 5.45 -0.90
N MET A 96 9.54 5.12 -2.18
CA MET A 96 10.36 4.01 -2.64
C MET A 96 11.83 4.18 -2.25
N LEU A 97 12.38 5.41 -2.24
CA LEU A 97 13.76 5.68 -1.86
C LEU A 97 13.96 5.73 -0.34
N GLU A 98 13.07 6.39 0.38
CA GLU A 98 13.24 6.66 1.82
C GLU A 98 12.84 5.45 2.68
N PHE A 99 11.90 4.64 2.20
CA PHE A 99 11.31 3.51 2.93
C PHE A 99 11.40 2.19 2.16
N THR A 100 12.47 2.00 1.38
CA THR A 100 12.66 0.77 0.58
C THR A 100 12.57 -0.49 1.44
N ASP A 101 13.25 -0.52 2.60
CA ASP A 101 13.28 -1.67 3.52
C ASP A 101 11.87 -1.98 4.08
N GLU A 102 11.10 -0.96 4.40
CA GLU A 102 9.74 -1.09 4.91
C GLU A 102 8.79 -1.64 3.84
N ILE A 103 8.91 -1.14 2.60
CA ILE A 103 8.13 -1.62 1.47
C ILE A 103 8.44 -3.10 1.21
N VAL A 104 9.72 -3.48 1.22
CA VAL A 104 10.15 -4.86 1.03
C VAL A 104 9.62 -5.77 2.13
N ARG A 105 9.70 -5.33 3.40
CA ARG A 105 9.12 -6.09 4.53
C ARG A 105 7.61 -6.25 4.38
N GLY A 106 6.91 -5.18 4.03
CA GLY A 106 5.46 -5.21 3.76
C GLY A 106 5.12 -6.19 2.64
N ALA A 107 5.87 -6.17 1.55
CA ALA A 107 5.69 -7.09 0.43
C ALA A 107 5.87 -8.57 0.82
N ARG A 108 6.85 -8.87 1.69
CA ARG A 108 7.08 -10.23 2.22
C ARG A 108 5.92 -10.70 3.10
N TYR A 109 5.35 -9.83 3.95
CA TYR A 109 4.15 -10.17 4.70
C TYR A 109 2.94 -10.41 3.80
N LEU A 110 2.76 -9.60 2.76
CA LEU A 110 1.69 -9.83 1.78
C LEU A 110 1.89 -11.12 0.99
N LYS A 111 3.14 -11.42 0.59
CA LYS A 111 3.47 -12.70 -0.03
C LYS A 111 3.10 -13.88 0.85
N GLN A 112 3.45 -13.82 2.14
CA GLN A 112 3.12 -14.86 3.13
C GLN A 112 1.61 -14.97 3.33
N ALA A 113 0.89 -13.85 3.47
CA ALA A 113 -0.56 -13.84 3.65
C ALA A 113 -1.32 -14.43 2.45
N LEU A 114 -0.78 -14.26 1.23
CA LEU A 114 -1.38 -14.76 -0.01
C LEU A 114 -0.85 -16.14 -0.42
N ASP A 115 0.15 -16.68 0.28
CA ASP A 115 0.89 -17.90 -0.09
C ASP A 115 1.37 -17.87 -1.56
N CYS A 116 1.76 -16.69 -2.05
CA CYS A 116 2.20 -16.53 -3.43
C CYS A 116 3.69 -16.85 -3.60
N LYS A 117 4.07 -17.29 -4.82
CA LYS A 117 5.42 -17.79 -5.08
C LYS A 117 6.43 -16.66 -5.27
N ARG A 118 6.04 -15.55 -5.88
CA ARG A 118 6.97 -14.50 -6.30
C ARG A 118 6.41 -13.09 -6.05
N ILE A 119 7.34 -12.15 -5.90
CA ILE A 119 7.05 -10.72 -5.81
C ILE A 119 7.67 -10.04 -7.03
N ILE A 120 6.89 -9.20 -7.68
CA ILE A 120 7.35 -8.31 -8.76
C ILE A 120 7.08 -6.87 -8.31
N ILE A 121 8.00 -5.98 -8.61
CA ILE A 121 7.74 -4.53 -8.53
C ILE A 121 7.91 -3.91 -9.92
N GLY A 122 6.87 -3.20 -10.39
CA GLY A 122 6.94 -2.44 -11.62
C GLY A 122 7.34 -0.99 -11.33
N ILE A 123 8.48 -0.54 -11.85
CA ILE A 123 9.01 0.82 -11.65
C ILE A 123 9.25 1.44 -13.02
N GLU A 124 8.86 2.70 -13.20
CA GLU A 124 9.10 3.43 -14.45
C GLU A 124 10.59 3.66 -14.71
N ASP A 125 11.00 3.57 -15.99
CA ASP A 125 12.38 3.66 -16.45
C ASP A 125 13.05 5.03 -16.19
N ASN A 126 12.26 6.06 -15.89
CA ASN A 126 12.73 7.38 -15.48
C ASN A 126 13.11 7.48 -13.99
N LYS A 127 13.04 6.37 -13.23
CA LYS A 127 13.40 6.28 -11.80
C LYS A 127 14.52 5.25 -11.57
N PRO A 128 15.73 5.45 -12.17
CA PRO A 128 16.82 4.48 -12.10
C PRO A 128 17.34 4.28 -10.67
N ASP A 129 17.23 5.29 -9.82
CA ASP A 129 17.58 5.26 -8.40
C ASP A 129 16.68 4.29 -7.60
N CYS A 130 15.37 4.33 -7.82
CA CYS A 130 14.44 3.37 -7.23
C CYS A 130 14.71 1.95 -7.76
N ILE A 131 14.91 1.79 -9.06
CA ILE A 131 15.25 0.49 -9.66
C ILE A 131 16.46 -0.10 -8.95
N SER A 132 17.54 0.67 -8.83
CA SER A 132 18.76 0.23 -8.15
C SER A 132 18.55 -0.07 -6.67
N ALA A 133 17.64 0.65 -5.99
CA ALA A 133 17.30 0.40 -4.60
C ALA A 133 16.64 -0.97 -4.42
N PHE A 134 15.72 -1.36 -5.30
CA PHE A 134 15.02 -2.65 -5.20
C PHE A 134 15.81 -3.82 -5.79
N GLU A 135 16.68 -3.61 -6.78
CA GLU A 135 17.56 -4.66 -7.34
C GLU A 135 18.53 -5.26 -6.28
N ARG A 136 18.66 -4.64 -5.10
CA ARG A 136 19.43 -5.18 -3.97
C ARG A 136 18.73 -6.34 -3.25
N TYR A 137 17.45 -6.57 -3.52
CA TYR A 137 16.65 -7.63 -2.88
C TYR A 137 16.37 -8.77 -3.87
N PRO A 138 17.10 -9.89 -3.76
CA PRO A 138 17.04 -10.96 -4.75
C PRO A 138 15.70 -11.70 -4.81
N ASP A 139 14.88 -11.54 -3.79
CA ASP A 139 13.54 -12.12 -3.69
C ASP A 139 12.43 -11.25 -4.33
N ILE A 140 12.81 -10.08 -4.86
CA ILE A 140 11.90 -9.18 -5.57
C ILE A 140 12.38 -8.98 -7.01
N ALA A 141 11.56 -9.35 -7.97
CA ALA A 141 11.85 -9.09 -9.37
C ALA A 141 11.48 -7.65 -9.74
N VAL A 142 12.44 -6.88 -10.23
CA VAL A 142 12.19 -5.50 -10.69
C VAL A 142 11.88 -5.53 -12.18
N VAL A 143 10.70 -5.04 -12.56
CA VAL A 143 10.30 -4.85 -13.96
C VAL A 143 10.36 -3.37 -14.29
N ARG A 144 11.15 -3.04 -15.30
CA ARG A 144 11.27 -1.67 -15.83
C ARG A 144 10.11 -1.37 -16.75
N LEU A 145 9.28 -0.42 -16.33
CA LEU A 145 8.11 0.01 -17.09
C LEU A 145 8.47 1.24 -17.93
N ARG A 146 7.97 1.28 -19.14
CA ARG A 146 8.09 2.49 -19.94
C ARG A 146 7.28 3.62 -19.31
N LYS A 147 7.89 4.81 -19.13
CA LYS A 147 7.15 6.00 -18.68
C LYS A 147 6.05 6.34 -19.68
N GLN A 148 4.82 6.06 -19.33
CA GLN A 148 3.64 6.32 -20.16
C GLN A 148 2.39 6.39 -19.29
N TYR A 149 1.56 7.41 -19.48
CA TYR A 149 0.23 7.45 -18.88
C TYR A 149 -0.73 6.52 -19.65
N PRO A 150 -1.54 5.67 -19.01
CA PRO A 150 -1.65 5.39 -17.57
C PRO A 150 -0.99 4.06 -17.17
N MET A 151 0.34 3.97 -17.19
CA MET A 151 1.08 2.73 -16.88
C MET A 151 0.78 2.17 -15.48
N GLY A 152 0.43 3.04 -14.53
CA GLY A 152 0.00 2.66 -13.18
C GLY A 152 -1.41 2.05 -13.11
N GLY A 153 -2.16 2.02 -14.21
CA GLY A 153 -3.43 1.31 -14.27
C GLY A 153 -3.25 -0.20 -14.09
N GLU A 154 -4.09 -0.84 -13.25
CA GLU A 154 -3.93 -2.25 -12.88
C GLU A 154 -3.77 -3.19 -14.09
N LYS A 155 -4.61 -3.04 -15.11
CA LYS A 155 -4.55 -3.89 -16.32
C LYS A 155 -3.27 -3.68 -17.11
N GLN A 156 -2.83 -2.43 -17.28
CA GLN A 156 -1.61 -2.08 -17.98
C GLN A 156 -0.38 -2.59 -17.24
N LEU A 157 -0.36 -2.42 -15.92
CA LEU A 157 0.71 -2.91 -15.08
C LEU A 157 0.84 -4.43 -15.14
N VAL A 158 -0.26 -5.16 -14.94
CA VAL A 158 -0.26 -6.63 -15.01
C VAL A 158 0.25 -7.10 -16.38
N TYR A 159 -0.28 -6.54 -17.48
CA TYR A 159 0.13 -6.90 -18.85
C TYR A 159 1.61 -6.61 -19.12
N SER A 160 2.16 -5.56 -18.52
CA SER A 160 3.58 -5.17 -18.72
C SER A 160 4.54 -5.92 -17.80
N ALA A 161 4.05 -6.47 -16.69
CA ALA A 161 4.87 -7.13 -15.68
C ALA A 161 4.86 -8.67 -15.77
N THR A 162 3.98 -9.25 -16.59
CA THR A 162 3.83 -10.71 -16.78
C THR A 162 4.03 -11.13 -18.22
#